data_1884471d9dbadfda6744dbfb215e03d5
#
_entry.id   1884471d9dbadfda6744dbfb215e03d5
#
_cell.length_a   1.000
_cell.length_b   1.000
_cell.length_c   1.000
_cell.angle_alpha   90.00
_cell.angle_beta   90.00
_cell.angle_gamma   90.00
#
_symmetry.space_group_name_H-M   'P 1'
#
loop_
_entity.id
_entity.type
_entity.pdbx_description
1 polymer ?
#
loop_
_entity_poly.entity_id
_entity_poly.type
_entity_poly.pdbx_seq_one_letter_code
_entity_poly.pdbx_strand_id
1 'polypeptide(L)'
;MSKKVMGQDGKMYKVKKPFYKRVWFWILAVILIIIIGSALNGGSESNKASDNAGEKVTKSSTSASSSKEEKSDTFYKIGDTVKVGDAEYTLNSVELTDERNQFEENQPAQVVKITYTVKNDGDSDLPVGTDVEVYGPDDKKSETYANENTMGAVAPGKQMDVTAHFTLNQTGEIEIHFSPLVSFEKAAIFKATV
;
A
#
# COMPACT_ATOMS: atom_id res chain seq x y z
N MET A 1 0.64 -7.02 43.06
CA MET A 1 1.63 -7.42 44.08
C MET A 1 2.22 -8.75 43.66
N SER A 2 3.57 -8.89 43.59
CA SER A 2 4.24 -10.17 43.26
C SER A 2 4.43 -10.96 44.57
N LYS A 3 3.95 -12.21 44.58
CA LYS A 3 4.18 -13.12 45.71
C LYS A 3 5.64 -13.54 45.74
N LYS A 4 6.28 -13.42 46.91
CA LYS A 4 7.61 -13.92 47.18
C LYS A 4 7.45 -15.23 48.00
N VAL A 5 8.24 -16.24 47.70
CA VAL A 5 8.25 -17.53 48.43
C VAL A 5 9.66 -17.74 48.98
N MET A 6 9.73 -18.23 50.21
CA MET A 6 10.96 -18.51 50.92
C MET A 6 11.45 -19.87 50.50
N GLY A 7 12.69 -19.98 49.98
CA GLY A 7 13.32 -21.26 49.68
C GLY A 7 13.87 -21.93 50.94
N GLN A 8 14.17 -23.23 50.86
CA GLN A 8 14.75 -24.02 51.99
C GLN A 8 16.10 -23.50 52.44
N ASP A 9 16.76 -22.68 51.63
CA ASP A 9 18.03 -22.01 51.90
C ASP A 9 17.88 -20.61 52.55
N GLY A 10 16.68 -20.27 53.03
CA GLY A 10 16.37 -18.99 53.69
C GLY A 10 16.34 -17.76 52.79
N LYS A 11 16.48 -17.92 51.46
CA LYS A 11 16.47 -16.80 50.51
C LYS A 11 15.08 -16.59 49.89
N MET A 12 14.73 -15.32 49.66
CA MET A 12 13.46 -14.92 49.08
C MET A 12 13.51 -14.94 47.57
N TYR A 13 12.75 -15.82 46.92
CA TYR A 13 12.65 -15.93 45.48
C TYR A 13 11.37 -15.26 44.95
N LYS A 14 11.49 -14.47 43.88
CA LYS A 14 10.32 -13.93 43.14
C LYS A 14 9.72 -15.02 42.26
N VAL A 15 8.51 -15.42 42.52
CA VAL A 15 7.77 -16.35 41.63
C VAL A 15 7.41 -15.61 40.36
N LYS A 16 7.98 -16.02 39.21
CA LYS A 16 7.60 -15.49 37.89
C LYS A 16 6.17 -15.94 37.61
N LYS A 17 5.29 -14.97 37.27
CA LYS A 17 3.92 -15.29 36.85
C LYS A 17 3.97 -16.14 35.59
N PRO A 18 3.24 -17.26 35.50
CA PRO A 18 3.23 -18.07 34.28
C PRO A 18 2.71 -17.23 33.10
N PHE A 19 3.37 -17.37 31.96
CA PHE A 19 3.18 -16.55 30.76
C PHE A 19 1.77 -16.66 30.16
N TYR A 20 1.08 -17.80 30.36
CA TYR A 20 -0.29 -18.03 29.90
C TYR A 20 -1.36 -17.18 30.62
N LYS A 21 -1.02 -16.49 31.71
CA LYS A 21 -1.91 -15.55 32.40
C LYS A 21 -1.83 -14.11 31.85
N ARG A 22 -1.03 -13.88 30.80
CA ARG A 22 -1.00 -12.61 30.09
C ARG A 22 -2.05 -12.61 28.99
N VAL A 23 -2.85 -11.57 28.92
CA VAL A 23 -3.90 -11.39 27.90
C VAL A 23 -3.33 -11.55 26.49
N TRP A 24 -2.09 -11.10 26.28
CA TRP A 24 -1.38 -11.23 25.01
C TRP A 24 -1.19 -12.68 24.55
N PHE A 25 -1.02 -13.64 25.46
CA PHE A 25 -0.93 -15.07 25.13
C PHE A 25 -2.24 -15.59 24.53
N TRP A 26 -3.37 -15.14 25.07
CA TRP A 26 -4.69 -15.54 24.57
C TRP A 26 -4.98 -14.95 23.20
N ILE A 27 -4.51 -13.72 22.93
CA ILE A 27 -4.61 -13.10 21.59
C ILE A 27 -3.83 -13.93 20.56
N LEU A 28 -2.58 -14.32 20.86
CA LEU A 28 -1.80 -15.19 20.00
C LEU A 28 -2.44 -16.58 19.81
N ALA A 29 -3.04 -17.16 20.85
CA ALA A 29 -3.73 -18.45 20.76
C ALA A 29 -4.95 -18.37 19.81
N VAL A 30 -5.73 -17.29 19.86
CA VAL A 30 -6.87 -17.07 18.96
C VAL A 30 -6.40 -16.90 17.52
N ILE A 31 -5.33 -16.13 17.28
CA ILE A 31 -4.75 -15.96 15.93
C ILE A 31 -4.27 -17.32 15.39
N LEU A 32 -3.62 -18.14 16.21
CA LEU A 32 -3.16 -19.47 15.80
C LEU A 32 -4.33 -20.39 15.42
N ILE A 33 -5.44 -20.34 16.17
CA ILE A 33 -6.64 -21.13 15.86
C ILE A 33 -7.27 -20.71 14.53
N ILE A 34 -7.30 -19.39 14.24
CA ILE A 34 -7.81 -18.86 12.98
C ILE A 34 -6.94 -19.34 11.80
N ILE A 35 -5.62 -19.33 11.96
CA ILE A 35 -4.68 -19.80 10.92
C ILE A 35 -4.85 -21.31 10.66
N ILE A 36 -4.98 -22.11 11.72
CA ILE A 36 -5.16 -23.57 11.58
C ILE A 36 -6.55 -23.89 11.03
N GLY A 37 -7.59 -23.15 11.42
CA GLY A 37 -8.96 -23.34 10.95
C GLY A 37 -9.12 -23.05 9.45
N SER A 38 -8.37 -22.11 8.89
CA SER A 38 -8.38 -21.82 7.46
C SER A 38 -7.57 -22.83 6.62
N ALA A 39 -6.65 -23.59 7.25
CA ALA A 39 -5.87 -24.62 6.56
C ALA A 39 -6.59 -25.97 6.42
N LEU A 40 -7.70 -26.18 7.13
CA LEU A 40 -8.43 -27.46 7.13
C LEU A 40 -9.67 -27.49 6.22
N ASN A 41 -10.01 -26.37 5.57
CA ASN A 41 -11.08 -26.36 4.57
C ASN A 41 -10.43 -26.27 3.18
N GLY A 42 -9.92 -27.39 2.71
CA GLY A 42 -9.24 -27.54 1.45
C GLY A 42 -10.19 -27.42 0.27
N GLY A 43 -9.68 -26.87 -0.81
CA GLY A 43 -10.31 -26.88 -2.13
C GLY A 43 -9.72 -25.79 -3.01
N SER A 44 -8.63 -26.14 -3.68
CA SER A 44 -8.26 -25.80 -5.04
C SER A 44 -9.01 -24.66 -5.73
N GLU A 45 -8.34 -23.56 -6.05
CA GLU A 45 -7.99 -23.14 -7.41
C GLU A 45 -7.30 -21.78 -7.37
N SER A 46 -6.13 -21.75 -7.96
CA SER A 46 -5.38 -20.53 -8.22
C SER A 46 -6.10 -19.70 -9.28
N ASN A 47 -6.90 -18.73 -8.83
CA ASN A 47 -7.22 -17.57 -9.62
C ASN A 47 -6.49 -16.38 -8.98
N LYS A 48 -5.46 -15.90 -9.66
CA LYS A 48 -4.84 -14.60 -9.43
C LYS A 48 -5.88 -13.52 -9.77
N ALA A 49 -6.82 -13.28 -8.87
CA ALA A 49 -7.63 -12.08 -8.93
C ALA A 49 -6.82 -10.96 -8.28
N SER A 50 -6.41 -10.02 -9.09
CA SER A 50 -5.84 -8.73 -8.65
C SER A 50 -6.98 -7.96 -8.00
N ASP A 51 -7.10 -8.06 -6.67
CA ASP A 51 -8.12 -7.34 -5.91
C ASP A 51 -7.76 -5.84 -5.87
N ASN A 52 -8.37 -5.06 -6.77
CA ASN A 52 -8.25 -3.60 -6.75
C ASN A 52 -9.10 -3.02 -5.61
N ALA A 53 -8.54 -2.09 -4.84
CA ALA A 53 -9.22 -1.38 -3.76
C ALA A 53 -9.23 0.12 -4.05
N GLY A 54 -10.13 0.83 -3.41
CA GLY A 54 -10.31 2.27 -3.54
C GLY A 54 -11.68 2.65 -4.07
N GLU A 55 -12.19 3.78 -3.63
CA GLU A 55 -13.45 4.35 -4.09
C GLU A 55 -13.15 5.47 -5.10
N LYS A 56 -13.73 5.35 -6.32
CA LYS A 56 -13.58 6.38 -7.35
C LYS A 56 -14.33 7.64 -6.95
N VAL A 57 -13.60 8.72 -6.72
CA VAL A 57 -14.19 10.04 -6.44
C VAL A 57 -14.65 10.69 -7.73
N THR A 58 -15.95 10.68 -7.97
CA THR A 58 -16.55 11.37 -9.12
C THR A 58 -16.88 12.81 -8.72
N LYS A 59 -16.19 13.78 -9.28
CA LYS A 59 -16.65 15.17 -9.25
C LYS A 59 -17.87 15.28 -10.15
N SER A 60 -19.05 14.98 -9.62
CA SER A 60 -20.33 15.15 -10.32
C SER A 60 -21.02 16.42 -9.88
N SER A 61 -21.31 17.27 -10.83
CA SER A 61 -22.45 18.17 -10.73
C SER A 61 -23.74 17.32 -10.81
N THR A 62 -24.46 17.25 -9.71
CA THR A 62 -25.88 16.93 -9.54
C THR A 62 -26.51 15.83 -10.39
N SER A 63 -26.72 14.65 -9.82
CA SER A 63 -28.05 14.05 -9.62
C SER A 63 -27.95 12.71 -8.93
N ALA A 64 -28.83 12.48 -7.95
CA ALA A 64 -28.91 11.29 -7.14
C ALA A 64 -29.24 10.04 -7.96
N SER A 65 -28.47 8.97 -7.78
CA SER A 65 -28.96 7.61 -7.94
C SER A 65 -28.08 6.66 -7.12
N SER A 66 -28.70 5.98 -6.19
CA SER A 66 -28.11 4.89 -5.43
C SER A 66 -27.72 3.76 -6.37
N SER A 67 -26.48 3.33 -6.36
CA SER A 67 -26.09 2.06 -6.97
C SER A 67 -25.14 1.30 -6.06
N LYS A 68 -25.69 0.25 -5.48
CA LYS A 68 -25.20 -1.09 -5.19
C LYS A 68 -23.73 -1.32 -5.54
N GLU A 69 -22.96 -1.71 -4.50
CA GLU A 69 -21.62 -2.26 -4.63
C GLU A 69 -21.62 -3.42 -5.64
N GLU A 70 -21.12 -3.19 -6.83
CA GLU A 70 -20.64 -4.26 -7.69
C GLU A 70 -19.12 -4.34 -7.52
N LYS A 71 -18.65 -5.46 -6.97
CA LYS A 71 -17.25 -5.88 -7.04
C LYS A 71 -16.96 -6.16 -8.52
N SER A 72 -16.41 -5.17 -9.22
CA SER A 72 -15.82 -5.38 -10.54
C SER A 72 -14.31 -5.21 -10.41
N ASP A 73 -13.53 -6.09 -11.02
CA ASP A 73 -12.09 -5.97 -11.24
C ASP A 73 -11.82 -4.76 -12.17
N THR A 74 -12.19 -3.56 -11.71
CA THR A 74 -12.12 -2.35 -12.52
C THR A 74 -10.84 -1.63 -12.18
N PHE A 75 -9.86 -1.73 -13.06
CA PHE A 75 -8.65 -0.92 -13.00
C PHE A 75 -8.99 0.54 -13.28
N TYR A 76 -8.32 1.44 -12.58
CA TYR A 76 -8.44 2.88 -12.78
C TYR A 76 -7.53 3.34 -13.93
N LYS A 77 -7.79 4.52 -14.45
CA LYS A 77 -7.09 5.10 -15.62
C LYS A 77 -6.54 6.47 -15.29
N ILE A 78 -5.65 6.96 -16.15
CA ILE A 78 -5.16 8.35 -16.10
C ILE A 78 -6.35 9.31 -16.06
N GLY A 79 -6.31 10.26 -15.13
CA GLY A 79 -7.37 11.23 -14.84
C GLY A 79 -8.40 10.78 -13.81
N ASP A 80 -8.43 9.49 -13.44
CA ASP A 80 -9.30 9.04 -12.35
C ASP A 80 -8.75 9.49 -11.00
N THR A 81 -9.65 9.79 -10.08
CA THR A 81 -9.33 10.06 -8.66
C THR A 81 -9.90 8.93 -7.81
N VAL A 82 -9.06 8.37 -6.95
CA VAL A 82 -9.41 7.22 -6.11
C VAL A 82 -9.01 7.49 -4.67
N LYS A 83 -9.88 7.13 -3.74
CA LYS A 83 -9.62 7.24 -2.31
C LYS A 83 -9.12 5.90 -1.76
N VAL A 84 -7.99 5.92 -1.03
CA VAL A 84 -7.42 4.79 -0.30
C VAL A 84 -7.16 5.24 1.14
N GLY A 85 -7.98 4.80 2.06
CA GLY A 85 -7.95 5.31 3.43
C GLY A 85 -8.22 6.81 3.48
N ASP A 86 -7.31 7.55 4.08
CA ASP A 86 -7.39 9.01 4.19
C ASP A 86 -6.68 9.76 3.05
N ALA A 87 -6.19 9.05 2.04
CA ALA A 87 -5.55 9.64 0.88
C ALA A 87 -6.44 9.58 -0.37
N GLU A 88 -6.55 10.69 -1.11
CA GLU A 88 -7.08 10.72 -2.47
C GLU A 88 -5.93 10.82 -3.46
N TYR A 89 -5.87 9.89 -4.43
CA TYR A 89 -4.88 9.86 -5.50
C TYR A 89 -5.52 10.17 -6.84
N THR A 90 -4.93 11.11 -7.57
CA THR A 90 -5.29 11.38 -8.97
C THR A 90 -4.08 11.11 -9.83
N LEU A 91 -4.13 10.12 -10.72
CA LEU A 91 -3.06 9.86 -11.67
C LEU A 91 -3.14 10.87 -12.83
N ASN A 92 -2.15 11.76 -12.93
CA ASN A 92 -2.17 12.84 -13.91
C ASN A 92 -1.55 12.46 -15.25
N SER A 93 -0.34 11.85 -15.23
CA SER A 93 0.32 11.38 -16.45
C SER A 93 1.22 10.17 -16.20
N VAL A 94 1.47 9.42 -17.27
CA VAL A 94 2.43 8.31 -17.32
C VAL A 94 3.12 8.39 -18.68
N GLU A 95 4.42 8.64 -18.67
CA GLU A 95 5.20 8.92 -19.88
C GLU A 95 6.57 8.26 -19.82
N LEU A 96 7.05 7.74 -20.95
CA LEU A 96 8.46 7.42 -21.08
C LEU A 96 9.27 8.70 -21.12
N THR A 97 10.44 8.70 -20.48
CA THR A 97 11.35 9.84 -20.49
C THR A 97 12.76 9.42 -20.89
N ASP A 98 13.43 10.30 -21.64
CA ASP A 98 14.84 10.18 -21.97
C ASP A 98 15.75 10.82 -20.91
N GLU A 99 15.17 11.44 -19.90
CA GLU A 99 15.91 12.01 -18.78
C GLU A 99 16.67 10.90 -18.04
N ARG A 100 17.99 11.08 -17.88
CA ARG A 100 18.86 10.13 -17.21
C ARG A 100 19.69 10.83 -16.13
N ASN A 101 19.82 10.16 -15.00
CA ASN A 101 20.71 10.58 -13.94
C ASN A 101 22.17 10.31 -14.37
N GLN A 102 22.94 11.38 -14.55
CA GLN A 102 24.34 11.30 -14.97
C GLN A 102 25.27 10.65 -13.93
N PHE A 103 24.80 10.46 -12.70
CA PHE A 103 25.57 9.84 -11.61
C PHE A 103 25.30 8.33 -11.47
N GLU A 104 24.33 7.80 -12.22
CA GLU A 104 24.05 6.37 -12.28
C GLU A 104 25.01 5.67 -13.24
N GLU A 105 25.73 4.66 -12.74
CA GLU A 105 26.66 3.87 -13.59
C GLU A 105 25.90 2.98 -14.59
N ASN A 106 24.78 2.41 -14.14
CA ASN A 106 23.95 1.53 -14.97
C ASN A 106 22.72 2.29 -15.46
N GLN A 107 22.71 2.65 -16.73
CA GLN A 107 21.56 3.31 -17.35
C GLN A 107 20.49 2.28 -17.72
N PRO A 108 19.24 2.41 -17.22
CA PRO A 108 18.15 1.51 -17.59
C PRO A 108 17.74 1.71 -19.05
N ALA A 109 17.22 0.65 -19.68
CA ALA A 109 16.75 0.73 -21.06
C ALA A 109 15.60 1.71 -21.24
N GLN A 110 14.66 1.71 -20.27
CA GLN A 110 13.51 2.59 -20.25
C GLN A 110 13.34 3.20 -18.86
N VAL A 111 12.87 4.45 -18.81
CA VAL A 111 12.45 5.14 -17.59
C VAL A 111 11.05 5.66 -17.83
N VAL A 112 10.13 5.34 -16.92
CA VAL A 112 8.79 5.91 -16.90
C VAL A 112 8.74 7.03 -15.85
N LYS A 113 8.18 8.16 -16.23
CA LYS A 113 7.85 9.30 -15.38
C LYS A 113 6.36 9.27 -15.10
N ILE A 114 6.00 9.28 -13.83
CA ILE A 114 4.62 9.28 -13.36
C ILE A 114 4.39 10.57 -12.60
N THR A 115 3.31 11.28 -12.93
CA THR A 115 2.86 12.43 -12.15
C THR A 115 1.48 12.14 -11.58
N TYR A 116 1.29 12.48 -10.31
CA TYR A 116 0.02 12.31 -9.62
C TYR A 116 -0.18 13.38 -8.56
N THR A 117 -1.43 13.63 -8.20
CA THR A 117 -1.79 14.53 -7.11
C THR A 117 -2.26 13.70 -5.93
N VAL A 118 -1.74 14.00 -4.74
CA VAL A 118 -2.18 13.40 -3.48
C VAL A 118 -2.88 14.45 -2.65
N LYS A 119 -4.08 14.15 -2.17
CA LYS A 119 -4.81 14.96 -1.19
C LYS A 119 -4.92 14.18 0.11
N ASN A 120 -4.65 14.84 1.21
CA ASN A 120 -4.76 14.28 2.56
C ASN A 120 -6.09 14.68 3.19
N ASP A 121 -7.00 13.72 3.33
CA ASP A 121 -8.29 13.88 4.02
C ASP A 121 -8.23 13.45 5.50
N GLY A 122 -7.07 12.99 5.96
CA GLY A 122 -6.83 12.58 7.34
C GLY A 122 -6.53 13.75 8.28
N ASP A 123 -6.22 13.41 9.51
CA ASP A 123 -5.91 14.33 10.61
C ASP A 123 -4.41 14.42 10.95
N SER A 124 -3.58 13.65 10.26
CA SER A 124 -2.12 13.57 10.43
C SER A 124 -1.41 13.79 9.12
N ASP A 125 -0.13 14.19 9.16
CA ASP A 125 0.69 14.35 7.95
C ASP A 125 0.79 13.03 7.17
N LEU A 126 0.54 13.09 5.86
CA LEU A 126 0.57 11.97 4.94
C LEU A 126 1.89 11.95 4.17
N PRO A 127 2.80 10.99 4.41
CA PRO A 127 4.04 10.84 3.65
C PRO A 127 3.76 10.53 2.19
N VAL A 128 4.53 11.12 1.27
CA VAL A 128 4.45 10.90 -0.19
C VAL A 128 5.82 10.63 -0.78
N GLY A 129 5.85 9.99 -1.95
CA GLY A 129 7.05 9.60 -2.68
C GLY A 129 7.47 8.14 -2.43
N THR A 130 6.87 7.47 -1.44
CA THR A 130 7.01 6.03 -1.18
C THR A 130 5.66 5.30 -1.19
N ASP A 131 4.62 5.99 -1.60
CA ASP A 131 3.22 5.61 -1.63
C ASP A 131 2.77 5.05 -2.99
N VAL A 132 3.70 4.92 -3.92
CA VAL A 132 3.47 4.42 -5.28
C VAL A 132 4.44 3.29 -5.63
N GLU A 133 3.92 2.24 -6.23
CA GLU A 133 4.67 1.11 -6.79
C GLU A 133 4.28 0.91 -8.25
N VAL A 134 5.23 0.46 -9.08
CA VAL A 134 5.00 0.18 -10.50
C VAL A 134 5.36 -1.26 -10.81
N TYR A 135 4.52 -1.91 -11.60
CA TYR A 135 4.77 -3.25 -12.14
C TYR A 135 4.80 -3.17 -13.66
N GLY A 136 5.85 -3.74 -14.25
CA GLY A 136 6.04 -3.76 -15.69
C GLY A 136 5.13 -4.78 -16.39
N PRO A 137 5.16 -4.82 -17.74
CA PRO A 137 4.38 -5.78 -18.53
C PRO A 137 4.76 -7.25 -18.30
N ASP A 138 5.87 -7.49 -17.59
CA ASP A 138 6.35 -8.81 -17.16
C ASP A 138 5.91 -9.20 -15.75
N ASP A 139 4.94 -8.47 -15.18
CA ASP A 139 4.43 -8.61 -13.81
C ASP A 139 5.52 -8.44 -12.73
N LYS A 140 6.67 -7.84 -13.08
CA LYS A 140 7.73 -7.58 -12.10
C LYS A 140 7.65 -6.16 -11.58
N LYS A 141 7.91 -6.03 -10.28
CA LYS A 141 8.03 -4.74 -9.63
C LYS A 141 9.22 -3.98 -10.21
N SER A 142 8.96 -2.76 -10.65
CA SER A 142 9.96 -1.82 -11.15
C SER A 142 10.72 -1.19 -9.98
N GLU A 143 12.00 -0.91 -10.20
CA GLU A 143 12.80 -0.18 -9.23
C GLU A 143 12.60 1.33 -9.41
N THR A 144 12.58 2.07 -8.29
CA THR A 144 12.58 3.53 -8.34
C THR A 144 13.89 4.01 -8.99
N TYR A 145 13.77 4.87 -9.99
CA TYR A 145 14.91 5.48 -10.64
C TYR A 145 15.26 6.80 -9.96
N ALA A 146 16.53 6.96 -9.60
CA ALA A 146 17.02 8.16 -8.94
C ALA A 146 17.07 9.34 -9.92
N ASN A 147 16.01 10.10 -9.99
CA ASN A 147 15.89 11.35 -10.76
C ASN A 147 15.20 12.40 -9.88
N GLU A 148 14.60 13.44 -10.48
CA GLU A 148 13.85 14.47 -9.73
C GLU A 148 12.54 13.91 -9.15
N ASN A 149 12.65 13.00 -8.17
CA ASN A 149 11.52 12.44 -7.46
C ASN A 149 11.07 13.33 -6.31
N THR A 150 9.77 13.58 -6.22
CA THR A 150 9.17 14.32 -5.11
C THR A 150 9.10 13.44 -3.87
N MET A 151 9.66 13.93 -2.77
CA MET A 151 9.58 13.30 -1.45
C MET A 151 9.10 14.35 -0.44
N GLY A 152 8.18 13.97 0.44
CA GLY A 152 7.66 14.90 1.43
C GLY A 152 6.49 14.38 2.23
N ALA A 153 5.69 15.30 2.76
CA ALA A 153 4.44 14.99 3.44
C ALA A 153 3.38 16.05 3.13
N VAL A 154 2.13 15.62 3.05
CA VAL A 154 0.97 16.47 2.83
C VAL A 154 0.26 16.68 4.17
N ALA A 155 0.14 17.93 4.61
CA ALA A 155 -0.57 18.26 5.84
C ALA A 155 -2.08 18.00 5.71
N PRO A 156 -2.81 17.80 6.83
CA PRO A 156 -4.25 17.60 6.85
C PRO A 156 -5.03 18.63 6.02
N GLY A 157 -5.94 18.15 5.17
CA GLY A 157 -6.77 18.96 4.27
C GLY A 157 -6.02 19.63 3.12
N LYS A 158 -4.75 19.28 2.87
CA LYS A 158 -3.92 19.82 1.77
C LYS A 158 -3.70 18.79 0.69
N GLN A 159 -3.13 19.26 -0.44
CA GLN A 159 -2.76 18.41 -1.57
C GLN A 159 -1.36 18.79 -2.08
N MET A 160 -0.72 17.85 -2.76
CA MET A 160 0.61 18.00 -3.35
C MET A 160 0.68 17.26 -4.68
N ASP A 161 1.33 17.88 -5.66
CA ASP A 161 1.70 17.19 -6.89
C ASP A 161 3.03 16.46 -6.69
N VAL A 162 3.06 15.22 -7.11
CA VAL A 162 4.17 14.29 -6.92
C VAL A 162 4.65 13.80 -8.27
N THR A 163 5.96 13.77 -8.45
CA THR A 163 6.65 13.16 -9.59
C THR A 163 7.47 11.98 -9.09
N ALA A 164 7.37 10.85 -9.76
CA ALA A 164 8.15 9.65 -9.48
C ALA A 164 8.66 9.01 -10.77
N HIS A 165 9.88 8.47 -10.73
CA HIS A 165 10.52 7.80 -11.87
C HIS A 165 10.81 6.35 -11.51
N PHE A 166 10.56 5.44 -12.47
CA PHE A 166 10.81 4.01 -12.33
C PHE A 166 11.51 3.45 -13.56
N THR A 167 12.35 2.43 -13.35
CA THR A 167 12.96 1.70 -14.44
C THR A 167 11.95 0.72 -15.05
N LEU A 168 11.99 0.53 -16.36
CA LEU A 168 11.22 -0.51 -17.04
C LEU A 168 12.14 -1.37 -17.92
N ASN A 169 11.89 -2.68 -17.93
CA ASN A 169 12.62 -3.63 -18.77
C ASN A 169 12.09 -3.62 -20.22
N GLN A 170 10.81 -3.31 -20.39
CA GLN A 170 10.13 -3.28 -21.69
C GLN A 170 8.93 -2.32 -21.64
N THR A 171 8.50 -1.87 -22.81
CA THR A 171 7.28 -1.08 -22.99
C THR A 171 6.04 -1.97 -23.04
N GLY A 172 4.87 -1.42 -22.72
CA GLY A 172 3.60 -2.11 -22.75
C GLY A 172 2.64 -1.62 -21.68
N GLU A 173 1.65 -2.45 -21.31
CA GLU A 173 0.74 -2.13 -20.22
C GLU A 173 1.46 -2.32 -18.89
N ILE A 174 1.42 -1.29 -18.05
CA ILE A 174 1.98 -1.27 -16.70
C ILE A 174 0.89 -1.06 -15.67
N GLU A 175 1.11 -1.54 -14.45
CA GLU A 175 0.25 -1.27 -13.31
C GLU A 175 0.92 -0.29 -12.35
N ILE A 176 0.16 0.70 -11.89
CA ILE A 176 0.58 1.69 -10.89
C ILE A 176 -0.30 1.49 -9.65
N HIS A 177 0.31 1.10 -8.56
CA HIS A 177 -0.34 0.79 -7.30
C HIS A 177 -0.13 1.92 -6.32
N PHE A 178 -1.20 2.58 -5.89
CA PHE A 178 -1.16 3.61 -4.86
C PHE A 178 -1.64 3.06 -3.51
N SER A 179 -0.82 3.24 -2.50
CA SER A 179 -1.14 2.84 -1.13
C SER A 179 -0.40 3.75 -0.13
N PRO A 180 -1.11 4.42 0.78
CA PRO A 180 -0.46 5.18 1.84
C PRO A 180 0.46 4.29 2.66
N LEU A 181 1.65 4.78 3.03
CA LEU A 181 2.71 4.01 3.71
C LEU A 181 2.23 3.33 5.01
N VAL A 182 1.27 3.92 5.70
CA VAL A 182 0.71 3.40 6.98
C VAL A 182 -0.73 2.91 6.83
N SER A 183 -1.18 2.55 5.64
CA SER A 183 -2.51 2.02 5.40
C SER A 183 -2.54 0.50 5.51
N PHE A 184 -3.64 -0.04 6.05
CA PHE A 184 -3.96 -1.48 5.99
C PHE A 184 -4.96 -1.80 4.88
N GLU A 185 -5.33 -0.80 4.09
CA GLU A 185 -6.21 -0.97 2.95
C GLU A 185 -5.44 -1.49 1.74
N LYS A 186 -6.16 -2.13 0.83
CA LYS A 186 -5.57 -2.58 -0.44
C LYS A 186 -5.20 -1.38 -1.30
N ALA A 187 -4.15 -1.52 -2.09
CA ALA A 187 -3.74 -0.50 -3.04
C ALA A 187 -4.83 -0.24 -4.10
N ALA A 188 -4.94 1.00 -4.54
CA ALA A 188 -5.66 1.33 -5.76
C ALA A 188 -4.76 1.07 -6.97
N ILE A 189 -5.25 0.28 -7.93
CA ILE A 189 -4.48 -0.15 -9.09
C ILE A 189 -4.95 0.59 -10.33
N PHE A 190 -4.03 1.35 -10.93
CA PHE A 190 -4.23 2.02 -12.22
C PHE A 190 -3.49 1.26 -13.31
N LYS A 191 -4.01 1.30 -14.54
CA LYS A 191 -3.34 0.77 -15.73
C LYS A 191 -3.07 1.87 -16.74
N ALA A 192 -1.88 1.82 -17.32
CA ALA A 192 -1.47 2.71 -18.41
C ALA A 192 -0.59 1.94 -19.39
N THR A 193 -0.56 2.41 -20.65
CA THR A 193 0.33 1.86 -21.69
C THR A 193 1.43 2.86 -22.00
N VAL A 194 2.67 2.42 -22.03
CA VAL A 194 3.86 3.20 -22.36
C VAL A 194 4.67 2.55 -23.47
#